data_575693c21aa7e70628aecc72345b7616
#
_entry.id   575693c21aa7e70628aecc72345b7616
#
_cell.length_a   1.000
_cell.length_b   1.000
_cell.length_c   1.000
_cell.angle_alpha   90.00
_cell.angle_beta   90.00
_cell.angle_gamma   90.00
#
_symmetry.space_group_name_H-M   'P 1'
#
loop_
_entity.id
_entity.type
_entity.pdbx_description
1 polymer ?
#
loop_
_entity_poly.entity_id
_entity_poly.type
_entity_poly.pdbx_seq_one_letter_code
_entity_poly.pdbx_strand_id
1 'polypeptide(L)'
;MADKADPQQPQQIQINTADDMSRGRYSNLMFVSHGPDEFILDWILNSPNGAHLVSRIILSPANVKRTIETLMINLKQYEEKFGSVKVVEPGDQKIH
;
A
#
# COMPACT_ATOMS: atom_id res chain seq x y z
N MET A 1 23.09 -20.88 6.28
CA MET A 1 22.95 -20.63 6.31
C MET A 1 22.38 -20.02 6.31
N ALA A 2 22.42 -19.67 6.09
CA ALA A 2 22.01 -19.00 6.07
C ALA A 2 21.23 -18.75 6.11
N ASP A 3 21.03 -18.72 5.90
CA ASP A 3 20.30 -18.41 5.80
C ASP A 3 19.52 -18.22 6.43
N LYS A 4 19.61 -18.21 6.90
CA LYS A 4 18.88 -17.97 7.55
C LYS A 4 18.48 -16.79 7.77
N ALA A 5 18.14 -16.17 7.14
CA ALA A 5 17.75 -14.82 7.26
C ALA A 5 16.43 -14.73 7.89
N ASP A 6 16.17 -13.65 8.57
CA ASP A 6 14.89 -13.34 9.11
C ASP A 6 13.88 -13.28 7.98
N PRO A 7 12.79 -13.97 8.05
CA PRO A 7 11.81 -13.96 6.97
C PRO A 7 11.21 -12.58 6.71
N GLN A 8 11.33 -11.65 7.65
CA GLN A 8 10.81 -10.33 7.45
C GLN A 8 11.78 -9.41 6.77
N GLN A 9 12.99 -9.83 6.58
CA GLN A 9 13.97 -9.00 5.92
C GLN A 9 14.08 -9.40 4.48
N PRO A 10 14.18 -8.45 3.57
CA PRO A 10 14.42 -8.81 2.20
C PRO A 10 15.76 -9.51 2.12
N GLN A 11 15.81 -10.62 1.50
CA GLN A 11 17.05 -11.28 1.22
C GLN A 11 17.80 -10.36 0.29
N GLN A 12 18.87 -10.68 -0.17
CA GLN A 12 19.63 -9.82 -1.03
C GLN A 12 18.99 -9.72 -2.41
N ILE A 13 17.83 -9.15 -2.44
CA ILE A 13 17.06 -9.03 -3.66
C ILE A 13 17.49 -7.77 -4.39
N GLN A 14 17.78 -7.92 -5.65
CA GLN A 14 18.07 -6.77 -6.49
C GLN A 14 16.79 -6.37 -7.18
N ILE A 15 16.44 -5.10 -7.05
CA ILE A 15 15.20 -4.60 -7.60
C ILE A 15 15.51 -3.70 -8.78
N ASN A 16 15.01 -4.09 -9.93
CA ASN A 16 15.16 -3.28 -11.13
C ASN A 16 14.01 -2.32 -11.22
N THR A 17 14.31 -1.06 -11.44
CA THR A 17 13.30 -0.01 -11.44
C THR A 17 13.46 0.87 -12.65
N ALA A 18 12.39 1.08 -13.39
CA ALA A 18 12.38 2.07 -14.45
C ALA A 18 12.35 3.46 -13.82
N ASP A 19 12.85 4.45 -14.54
CA ASP A 19 12.97 5.80 -13.99
C ASP A 19 11.66 6.37 -13.50
N ASP A 20 10.59 6.16 -14.23
CA ASP A 20 9.30 6.70 -13.83
C ASP A 20 8.72 5.97 -12.63
N MET A 21 9.06 4.69 -12.46
CA MET A 21 8.59 3.93 -11.33
C MET A 21 9.27 4.37 -10.04
N SER A 22 10.53 4.75 -10.11
CA SER A 22 11.25 5.16 -8.90
C SER A 22 10.71 6.46 -8.32
N ARG A 23 10.00 7.25 -9.11
CA ARG A 23 9.42 8.49 -8.60
C ARG A 23 8.14 8.26 -7.84
N GLY A 24 7.51 7.11 -8.07
CA GLY A 24 6.26 6.78 -7.43
C GLY A 24 5.08 7.55 -8.01
N ARG A 25 3.92 7.26 -7.49
CA ARG A 25 2.68 7.94 -7.89
C ARG A 25 1.85 8.19 -6.65
N TYR A 26 1.21 9.33 -6.64
CA TYR A 26 0.37 9.69 -5.50
C TYR A 26 -1.00 9.06 -5.66
N SER A 27 -1.55 8.55 -4.56
CA SER A 27 -2.90 8.02 -4.52
C SER A 27 -3.55 8.45 -3.22
N ASN A 28 -4.80 8.78 -3.26
CA ASN A 28 -5.54 9.16 -2.06
C ASN A 28 -6.80 8.32 -1.85
N LEU A 29 -6.98 7.27 -2.64
CA LEU A 29 -8.15 6.42 -2.54
C LEU A 29 -7.80 5.03 -3.03
N MET A 30 -8.37 4.00 -2.43
CA MET A 30 -8.13 2.64 -2.86
C MET A 30 -9.43 1.87 -2.88
N PHE A 31 -9.65 1.12 -3.94
CA PHE A 31 -10.72 0.15 -4.02
C PHE A 31 -10.12 -1.25 -4.03
N VAL A 32 -10.76 -2.18 -3.37
CA VAL A 32 -10.29 -3.55 -3.29
C VAL A 32 -11.42 -4.48 -3.67
N SER A 33 -11.11 -5.44 -4.51
CA SER A 33 -12.02 -6.53 -4.80
C SER A 33 -11.27 -7.84 -4.68
N HIS A 34 -12.00 -8.93 -4.58
CA HIS A 34 -11.35 -10.22 -4.43
C HIS A 34 -12.17 -11.34 -5.02
N GLY A 35 -11.47 -12.40 -5.41
CA GLY A 35 -12.02 -13.69 -5.71
C GLY A 35 -11.34 -14.71 -4.81
N PRO A 36 -11.57 -16.01 -5.08
CA PRO A 36 -11.00 -17.04 -4.20
C PRO A 36 -9.47 -17.10 -4.24
N ASP A 37 -8.86 -16.66 -5.32
CA ASP A 37 -7.42 -16.83 -5.49
C ASP A 37 -6.62 -15.55 -5.45
N GLU A 38 -7.27 -14.41 -5.49
CA GLU A 38 -6.52 -13.15 -5.61
C GLU A 38 -7.31 -11.97 -5.10
N PHE A 39 -6.56 -10.92 -4.77
CA PHE A 39 -7.11 -9.61 -4.44
C PHE A 39 -6.63 -8.64 -5.51
N ILE A 40 -7.49 -7.71 -5.86
CA ILE A 40 -7.14 -6.65 -6.80
C ILE A 40 -7.21 -5.34 -6.04
N LEU A 41 -6.08 -4.67 -5.95
CA LEU A 41 -5.98 -3.38 -5.27
C LEU A 41 -5.85 -2.30 -6.31
N ASP A 42 -6.82 -1.42 -6.37
CA ASP A 42 -6.82 -0.32 -7.32
C ASP A 42 -6.53 0.97 -6.56
N TRP A 43 -5.40 1.57 -6.88
CA TRP A 43 -4.97 2.82 -6.27
C TRP A 43 -5.42 3.96 -7.19
N ILE A 44 -6.10 4.93 -6.61
CA ILE A 44 -6.79 5.95 -7.39
C ILE A 44 -6.36 7.33 -6.92
N LEU A 45 -6.19 8.23 -7.85
CA LEU A 45 -6.05 9.64 -7.54
C LEU A 45 -7.40 10.29 -7.80
N ASN A 46 -8.04 10.73 -6.74
CA ASN A 46 -9.32 11.39 -6.82
C ASN A 46 -9.09 12.89 -6.62
N SER A 47 -9.47 13.67 -7.61
CA SER A 47 -9.25 15.11 -7.59
C SER A 47 -10.45 15.82 -8.18
N PRO A 48 -10.51 17.15 -8.08
CA PRO A 48 -11.62 17.89 -8.69
C PRO A 48 -11.71 17.67 -10.19
N ASN A 49 -10.63 17.28 -10.84
CA ASN A 49 -10.63 17.01 -12.26
C ASN A 49 -11.04 15.60 -12.61
N GLY A 50 -11.46 14.83 -11.63
CA GLY A 50 -11.92 13.46 -11.84
C GLY A 50 -11.06 12.45 -11.12
N ALA A 51 -11.43 11.20 -11.25
CA ALA A 51 -10.74 10.11 -10.61
C ALA A 51 -9.98 9.30 -11.67
N HIS A 52 -8.73 8.99 -11.37
CA HIS A 52 -7.87 8.28 -12.30
C HIS A 52 -7.24 7.08 -11.61
N LEU A 53 -7.23 5.95 -12.28
CA LEU A 53 -6.54 4.78 -11.78
C LEU A 53 -5.04 4.99 -11.98
N VAL A 54 -4.31 5.05 -10.89
CA VAL A 54 -2.86 5.24 -10.98
C VAL A 54 -2.11 3.91 -10.96
N SER A 55 -2.68 2.89 -10.33
CA SER A 55 -2.03 1.59 -10.32
C SER A 55 -3.02 0.51 -9.93
N ARG A 56 -2.86 -0.66 -10.50
CA ARG A 56 -3.62 -1.85 -10.12
C ARG A 56 -2.62 -2.93 -9.76
N ILE A 57 -2.73 -3.45 -8.57
CA ILE A 57 -1.84 -4.51 -8.09
C ILE A 57 -2.68 -5.73 -7.74
N ILE A 58 -2.27 -6.86 -8.23
CA ILE A 58 -2.95 -8.12 -7.95
C ILE A 58 -2.08 -8.94 -7.03
N LEU A 59 -2.67 -9.39 -5.93
CA LEU A 59 -1.95 -10.12 -4.91
C LEU A 59 -2.66 -11.42 -4.58
N SER A 60 -1.88 -12.42 -4.18
CA SER A 60 -2.46 -13.62 -3.59
C SER A 60 -3.02 -13.27 -2.21
N PRO A 61 -3.96 -14.04 -1.68
CA PRO A 61 -4.45 -13.79 -0.32
C PRO A 61 -3.35 -13.78 0.73
N ALA A 62 -2.37 -14.65 0.59
CA ALA A 62 -1.27 -14.68 1.55
C ALA A 62 -0.45 -13.39 1.49
N ASN A 63 -0.24 -12.86 0.31
CA ASN A 63 0.52 -11.62 0.18
C ASN A 63 -0.26 -10.41 0.67
N VAL A 64 -1.58 -10.44 0.58
CA VAL A 64 -2.39 -9.39 1.18
C VAL A 64 -2.17 -9.39 2.69
N LYS A 65 -2.17 -10.56 3.29
CA LYS A 65 -1.95 -10.66 4.72
C LYS A 65 -0.60 -10.10 5.12
N ARG A 66 0.44 -10.46 4.37
CA ARG A 66 1.78 -9.93 4.63
C ARG A 66 1.85 -8.43 4.44
N THR A 67 1.15 -7.92 3.43
CA THR A 67 1.13 -6.49 3.16
C THR A 67 0.51 -5.74 4.34
N ILE A 68 -0.60 -6.25 4.85
CA ILE A 68 -1.25 -5.63 5.99
C ILE A 68 -0.30 -5.61 7.19
N GLU A 69 0.36 -6.72 7.45
CA GLU A 69 1.29 -6.82 8.58
C GLU A 69 2.45 -5.84 8.43
N THR A 70 3.00 -5.76 7.24
CA THR A 70 4.12 -4.86 6.98
C THR A 70 3.70 -3.40 7.17
N LEU A 71 2.54 -3.06 6.65
CA LEU A 71 2.04 -1.70 6.80
C LEU A 71 1.74 -1.36 8.26
N MET A 72 1.18 -2.31 9.01
CA MET A 72 0.89 -2.08 10.41
C MET A 72 2.17 -1.82 11.22
N ILE A 73 3.22 -2.59 10.96
CA ILE A 73 4.48 -2.40 11.63
C ILE A 73 5.04 -1.01 11.34
N ASN A 74 5.01 -0.61 10.09
CA ASN A 74 5.55 0.69 9.70
C ASN A 74 4.69 1.83 10.22
N LEU A 75 3.40 1.68 10.20
CA LEU A 75 2.52 2.70 10.73
C LEU A 75 2.74 2.89 12.23
N LYS A 76 2.94 1.79 12.94
CA LYS A 76 3.21 1.88 14.37
C LYS A 76 4.51 2.64 14.63
N GLN A 77 5.54 2.34 13.86
CA GLN A 77 6.81 3.06 14.01
C GLN A 77 6.65 4.54 13.69
N TYR A 78 5.87 4.85 12.67
CA TYR A 78 5.60 6.23 12.33
C TYR A 78 4.91 6.94 13.48
N GLU A 79 3.88 6.32 14.05
CA GLU A 79 3.12 6.96 15.11
C GLU A 79 3.92 7.12 16.39
N GLU A 80 4.85 6.22 16.65
CA GLU A 80 5.73 6.37 17.80
C GLU A 80 6.63 7.57 17.65
N LYS A 81 6.98 7.89 16.42
CA LYS A 81 7.91 9.00 16.18
C LYS A 81 7.19 10.33 15.97
N PHE A 82 6.07 10.31 15.32
CA PHE A 82 5.41 11.54 14.89
C PHE A 82 4.01 11.75 15.50
N GLY A 83 3.52 10.80 16.26
CA GLY A 83 2.20 10.91 16.88
C GLY A 83 1.13 10.19 16.09
N SER A 84 -0.01 10.04 16.70
CA SER A 84 -1.11 9.28 16.11
C SER A 84 -1.62 9.91 14.84
N VAL A 85 -1.90 9.05 13.87
CA VAL A 85 -2.50 9.49 12.63
C VAL A 85 -4.00 9.54 12.82
N LYS A 86 -4.61 10.65 12.43
CA LYS A 86 -6.05 10.80 12.49
C LYS A 86 -6.62 10.58 11.11
N VAL A 87 -7.65 9.77 11.05
CA VAL A 87 -8.31 9.47 9.79
C VAL A 87 -9.65 10.17 9.77
N VAL A 88 -9.88 10.94 8.70
CA VAL A 88 -11.14 11.64 8.52
C VAL A 88 -12.07 10.70 7.78
N GLU A 89 -13.25 10.48 8.33
CA GLU A 89 -14.19 9.58 7.68
C GLU A 89 -14.65 10.15 6.34
N PRO A 90 -14.90 9.30 5.36
CA PRO A 90 -15.33 9.80 4.06
C PRO A 90 -16.54 10.71 4.13
N GLY A 91 -17.45 10.44 5.05
CA GLY A 91 -18.60 11.29 5.19
C GLY A 91 -18.27 12.68 5.64
N ASP A 92 -17.21 12.84 6.40
CA ASP A 92 -16.79 14.16 6.85
C ASP A 92 -16.11 14.93 5.77
N GLN A 93 -15.59 14.25 4.78
CA GLN A 93 -14.87 14.93 3.73
C GLN A 93 -15.78 15.49 2.66
N LYS A 94 -16.93 14.94 2.53
CA LYS A 94 -17.73 15.32 1.40
C LYS A 94 -18.48 16.57 1.56
N ILE A 95 -18.43 17.18 2.67
CA ILE A 95 -19.16 18.33 2.84
C ILE A 95 -18.61 19.50 2.25
N HIS A 96 -17.75 19.48 1.51
CA HIS A 96 -17.18 20.71 1.03
C HIS A 96 -17.15 20.86 -0.45
#